data_2504b632b27061a66213bec22413a971
#
_entry.id   2504b632b27061a66213bec22413a971
#
_cell.length_a   1.000
_cell.length_b   1.000
_cell.length_c   1.000
_cell.angle_alpha   90.00
_cell.angle_beta   90.00
_cell.angle_gamma   90.00
#
_symmetry.space_group_name_H-M   'P 1'
#
loop_
_entity.id
_entity.type
_entity.pdbx_description
1 polymer ?
#
loop_
_entity_poly.entity_id
_entity_poly.type
_entity_poly.pdbx_seq_one_letter_code
_entity_poly.pdbx_strand_id
1 'polypeptide(L)'
;MKIKRILSVAATFVMALGLFTGCGAASTDTTTTTANNNTTAVQDTVKSTAASDSTTAQTTPSSGKKTLVVYYSASGSTKAVAQNIAESADADIFEITPVNPYTSDDLNWTNNNSRVSKEHNDESLRNVELTKVTPDNWDSYDTVLIGYPIWWGIAAWPVD
;
A
#
# COMPACT_ATOMS: atom_id res chain seq x y z
N MET A 1 41.12 32.19 -11.60
CA MET A 1 40.88 32.38 -13.01
C MET A 1 41.36 31.14 -13.75
N LYS A 2 40.52 30.14 -13.97
CA LYS A 2 40.83 28.96 -14.79
C LYS A 2 39.57 28.57 -15.58
N ILE A 3 39.75 28.57 -16.87
CA ILE A 3 38.79 28.56 -17.93
C ILE A 3 38.28 27.16 -18.19
N LYS A 4 36.98 27.08 -18.38
CA LYS A 4 36.14 25.97 -18.80
C LYS A 4 36.56 25.35 -20.14
N ARG A 5 36.45 24.06 -20.27
CA ARG A 5 36.34 23.41 -21.57
C ARG A 5 34.98 22.67 -21.67
N ILE A 6 34.16 23.22 -22.50
CA ILE A 6 32.87 22.66 -22.97
C ILE A 6 33.23 21.65 -24.07
N LEU A 7 32.83 20.41 -23.92
CA LEU A 7 32.87 19.44 -25.00
C LEU A 7 31.42 19.09 -25.37
N SER A 8 30.98 19.67 -26.49
CA SER A 8 29.76 19.28 -27.20
C SER A 8 30.02 17.95 -27.92
N VAL A 9 29.20 16.96 -27.64
CA VAL A 9 29.07 15.77 -28.51
C VAL A 9 27.63 15.71 -29.01
N ALA A 10 27.47 16.05 -30.26
CA ALA A 10 26.25 15.82 -31.02
C ALA A 10 26.30 14.39 -31.56
N ALA A 11 25.36 13.58 -31.13
CA ALA A 11 25.11 12.26 -31.72
C ALA A 11 23.75 12.26 -32.36
N THR A 12 23.77 12.36 -33.67
CA THR A 12 22.65 12.10 -34.58
C THR A 12 22.31 10.61 -34.58
N PHE A 13 21.08 10.27 -34.24
CA PHE A 13 20.56 8.92 -34.42
C PHE A 13 19.45 8.90 -35.49
N VAL A 14 19.71 8.09 -36.51
CA VAL A 14 18.93 7.88 -37.73
C VAL A 14 17.69 7.05 -37.41
N MET A 15 16.54 7.45 -37.96
CA MET A 15 15.29 6.71 -38.00
C MET A 15 15.41 5.44 -38.84
N ALA A 16 14.86 4.35 -38.35
CA ALA A 16 14.45 3.21 -39.16
C ALA A 16 12.94 3.01 -39.01
N LEU A 17 12.20 3.32 -40.08
CA LEU A 17 10.79 2.95 -40.24
C LEU A 17 10.72 1.44 -40.53
N GLY A 18 9.98 0.70 -39.75
CA GLY A 18 9.54 -0.66 -40.04
C GLY A 18 8.03 -0.71 -40.13
N LEU A 19 7.53 -0.74 -41.36
CA LEU A 19 6.14 -1.03 -41.73
C LEU A 19 5.91 -2.54 -41.63
N PHE A 20 4.99 -2.98 -40.76
CA PHE A 20 4.38 -4.30 -40.88
C PHE A 20 2.88 -4.15 -41.11
N THR A 21 2.50 -4.31 -42.37
CA THR A 21 1.14 -4.62 -42.80
C THR A 21 0.90 -6.12 -42.61
N GLY A 22 -0.15 -6.49 -41.92
CA GLY A 22 -0.63 -7.86 -41.79
C GLY A 22 -2.15 -7.85 -41.70
N CYS A 23 -2.78 -8.05 -42.85
CA CYS A 23 -4.22 -8.28 -43.04
C CYS A 23 -4.60 -9.70 -42.62
N GLY A 24 -5.77 -9.89 -42.01
CA GLY A 24 -6.31 -11.21 -41.69
C GLY A 24 -7.74 -11.14 -41.20
N ALA A 25 -8.63 -11.33 -42.02
CA ALA A 25 -10.04 -11.39 -42.25
C ALA A 25 -10.90 -12.08 -41.17
N ALA A 26 -12.09 -11.58 -41.13
CA ALA A 26 -13.36 -11.99 -40.51
C ALA A 26 -13.74 -13.48 -40.58
N SER A 27 -14.51 -13.90 -39.61
CA SER A 27 -15.72 -14.73 -39.88
C SER A 27 -16.68 -14.61 -38.68
N THR A 28 -17.84 -14.14 -38.98
CA THR A 28 -19.12 -14.27 -38.33
C THR A 28 -19.52 -15.75 -38.21
N ASP A 29 -20.10 -16.16 -37.09
CA ASP A 29 -21.35 -16.90 -37.18
C ASP A 29 -22.20 -16.82 -35.87
N THR A 30 -23.42 -16.48 -36.11
CA THR A 30 -24.56 -16.41 -35.25
C THR A 30 -25.16 -17.82 -35.10
N THR A 31 -25.43 -18.26 -33.87
CA THR A 31 -26.55 -19.22 -33.70
C THR A 31 -27.19 -19.01 -32.32
N THR A 32 -28.37 -18.47 -32.39
CA THR A 32 -29.47 -18.49 -31.41
C THR A 32 -29.98 -19.90 -31.24
N THR A 33 -30.15 -20.38 -30.02
CA THR A 33 -31.16 -21.41 -29.74
C THR A 33 -31.73 -21.21 -28.35
N THR A 34 -33.00 -20.99 -28.36
CA THR A 34 -33.97 -20.82 -27.30
C THR A 34 -34.44 -22.18 -26.74
N ALA A 35 -34.94 -22.12 -25.53
CA ALA A 35 -35.98 -22.99 -24.91
C ALA A 35 -35.43 -24.19 -24.11
N ASN A 36 -35.87 -24.39 -22.99
CA ASN A 36 -37.10 -24.47 -22.23
C ASN A 36 -36.98 -25.50 -21.09
N ASN A 37 -37.48 -25.10 -19.93
CA ASN A 37 -38.31 -25.88 -18.99
C ASN A 37 -37.81 -27.26 -18.47
N ASN A 38 -37.68 -27.52 -17.21
CA ASN A 38 -38.80 -27.82 -16.32
C ASN A 38 -38.30 -28.30 -14.93
N THR A 39 -38.83 -27.70 -13.91
CA THR A 39 -39.39 -28.29 -12.69
C THR A 39 -38.87 -29.64 -12.20
N THR A 40 -38.30 -29.69 -11.01
CA THR A 40 -38.85 -30.53 -9.92
C THR A 40 -38.23 -30.11 -8.59
N ALA A 41 -39.05 -29.67 -7.68
CA ALA A 41 -38.72 -29.47 -6.27
C ALA A 41 -38.50 -30.84 -5.62
N VAL A 42 -37.37 -30.95 -4.92
CA VAL A 42 -37.26 -31.96 -3.86
C VAL A 42 -36.76 -31.24 -2.62
N GLN A 43 -37.65 -31.15 -1.69
CA GLN A 43 -37.51 -30.60 -0.38
C GLN A 43 -36.89 -31.70 0.49
N ASP A 44 -35.63 -31.58 0.81
CA ASP A 44 -35.04 -32.38 1.89
C ASP A 44 -34.58 -31.44 3.02
N THR A 45 -35.36 -31.49 4.05
CA THR A 45 -35.17 -30.91 5.35
C THR A 45 -34.04 -31.65 6.07
N VAL A 46 -32.83 -31.15 6.02
CA VAL A 46 -31.78 -31.56 6.95
C VAL A 46 -31.61 -30.48 8.00
N LYS A 47 -32.20 -30.71 9.13
CA LYS A 47 -32.01 -30.00 10.37
C LYS A 47 -30.56 -30.22 10.84
N SER A 48 -29.64 -29.35 10.42
CA SER A 48 -28.31 -29.28 10.98
C SER A 48 -28.35 -28.38 12.20
N THR A 49 -28.30 -28.98 13.36
CA THR A 49 -28.08 -28.33 14.64
C THR A 49 -26.59 -27.98 14.71
N ALA A 50 -26.25 -26.82 14.22
CA ALA A 50 -24.92 -26.25 14.49
C ALA A 50 -24.97 -25.67 15.90
N ALA A 51 -24.33 -26.36 16.82
CA ALA A 51 -23.96 -25.80 18.10
C ALA A 51 -23.02 -24.60 17.83
N SER A 52 -23.53 -23.41 18.07
CA SER A 52 -22.69 -22.21 18.24
C SER A 52 -21.89 -22.41 19.52
N ASP A 53 -20.68 -22.92 19.35
CA ASP A 53 -19.66 -22.77 20.37
C ASP A 53 -19.17 -21.34 20.31
N SER A 54 -19.87 -20.46 21.00
CA SER A 54 -19.38 -19.14 21.33
C SER A 54 -18.25 -19.31 22.33
N THR A 55 -17.05 -19.56 21.80
CA THR A 55 -15.85 -19.31 22.57
C THR A 55 -15.79 -17.80 22.82
N THR A 56 -16.39 -17.39 23.90
CA THR A 56 -16.12 -16.10 24.54
C THR A 56 -14.62 -16.08 24.79
N ALA A 57 -13.89 -15.40 23.95
CA ALA A 57 -12.51 -15.04 24.22
C ALA A 57 -12.57 -14.22 25.51
N GLN A 58 -12.25 -14.87 26.60
CA GLN A 58 -12.11 -14.29 27.91
C GLN A 58 -10.90 -13.37 27.82
N THR A 59 -11.16 -12.08 27.60
CA THR A 59 -10.19 -11.02 27.79
C THR A 59 -9.76 -11.07 29.27
N THR A 60 -8.69 -11.81 29.51
CA THR A 60 -7.95 -11.64 30.76
C THR A 60 -7.51 -10.18 30.80
N PRO A 61 -7.81 -9.42 31.84
CA PRO A 61 -7.29 -8.07 32.00
C PRO A 61 -5.76 -8.17 31.96
N SER A 62 -5.18 -7.65 30.89
CA SER A 62 -3.74 -7.53 30.71
C SER A 62 -3.23 -6.72 31.90
N SER A 63 -2.37 -7.31 32.69
CA SER A 63 -1.76 -6.73 33.88
C SER A 63 -0.94 -5.49 33.49
N GLY A 64 -1.58 -4.33 33.43
CA GLY A 64 -0.92 -3.03 33.41
C GLY A 64 0.04 -2.71 32.25
N LYS A 65 0.26 -3.61 31.31
CA LYS A 65 1.14 -3.38 30.15
C LYS A 65 0.42 -2.56 29.09
N LYS A 66 1.01 -1.41 28.75
CA LYS A 66 0.49 -0.54 27.72
C LYS A 66 1.13 -0.84 26.36
N THR A 67 0.29 -0.96 25.33
CA THR A 67 0.73 -1.13 23.95
C THR A 67 0.52 0.17 23.17
N LEU A 68 1.48 0.51 22.31
CA LEU A 68 1.40 1.62 21.38
C LEU A 68 1.50 1.09 19.95
N VAL A 69 0.61 1.53 19.07
CA VAL A 69 0.72 1.33 17.63
C VAL A 69 1.26 2.61 16.99
N VAL A 70 2.49 2.56 16.52
CA VAL A 70 3.14 3.64 15.76
C VAL A 70 3.01 3.32 14.28
N TYR A 71 2.58 4.26 13.45
CA TYR A 71 2.49 3.99 12.02
C TYR A 71 2.76 5.21 11.16
N TYR A 72 3.24 4.95 9.94
CA TYR A 72 3.23 5.88 8.83
C TYR A 72 2.29 5.38 7.71
N SER A 73 1.52 6.27 7.11
CA SER A 73 0.63 5.92 6.00
C SER A 73 0.59 7.02 4.95
N ALA A 74 1.11 6.73 3.75
CA ALA A 74 1.10 7.69 2.65
C ALA A 74 -0.25 7.76 1.92
N SER A 75 -0.92 6.61 1.74
CA SER A 75 -2.17 6.47 0.96
C SER A 75 -3.40 6.08 1.79
N GLY A 76 -3.25 5.96 3.12
CA GLY A 76 -4.34 5.57 4.03
C GLY A 76 -4.44 4.07 4.32
N SER A 77 -3.86 3.19 3.50
CA SER A 77 -3.98 1.74 3.69
C SER A 77 -3.35 1.25 5.02
N THR A 78 -2.14 1.68 5.33
CA THR A 78 -1.47 1.33 6.58
C THR A 78 -2.22 1.91 7.78
N LYS A 79 -2.78 3.12 7.66
CA LYS A 79 -3.62 3.75 8.68
C LYS A 79 -4.81 2.87 9.05
N ALA A 80 -5.55 2.38 8.05
CA ALA A 80 -6.71 1.52 8.29
C ALA A 80 -6.33 0.25 9.05
N VAL A 81 -5.21 -0.39 8.68
CA VAL A 81 -4.70 -1.59 9.37
C VAL A 81 -4.25 -1.25 10.80
N ALA A 82 -3.51 -0.15 10.98
CA ALA A 82 -3.04 0.28 12.30
C ALA A 82 -4.19 0.58 13.26
N GLN A 83 -5.26 1.21 12.79
CA GLN A 83 -6.46 1.48 13.58
C GLN A 83 -7.15 0.18 14.03
N ASN A 84 -7.32 -0.80 13.13
CA ASN A 84 -7.91 -2.09 13.48
C ASN A 84 -7.05 -2.86 14.51
N ILE A 85 -5.73 -2.78 14.39
CA ILE A 85 -4.82 -3.40 15.36
C ILE A 85 -4.92 -2.70 16.72
N ALA A 86 -4.92 -1.36 16.74
CA ALA A 86 -5.03 -0.59 17.98
C ALA A 86 -6.35 -0.88 18.71
N GLU A 87 -7.47 -0.93 17.99
CA GLU A 87 -8.77 -1.30 18.55
C GLU A 87 -8.77 -2.72 19.10
N SER A 88 -8.22 -3.69 18.36
CA SER A 88 -8.20 -5.09 18.77
C SER A 88 -7.28 -5.36 19.98
N ALA A 89 -6.23 -4.56 20.13
CA ALA A 89 -5.22 -4.70 21.17
C ALA A 89 -5.47 -3.77 22.38
N ASP A 90 -6.53 -2.97 22.37
CA ASP A 90 -6.76 -1.88 23.33
C ASP A 90 -5.51 -1.01 23.52
N ALA A 91 -4.93 -0.61 22.37
CA ALA A 91 -3.65 0.09 22.31
C ALA A 91 -3.83 1.57 21.92
N ASP A 92 -2.95 2.40 22.49
CA ASP A 92 -2.81 3.78 22.02
C ASP A 92 -2.26 3.81 20.58
N ILE A 93 -2.48 4.91 19.87
CA ILE A 93 -2.07 5.04 18.48
C ILE A 93 -1.28 6.33 18.24
N PHE A 94 -0.22 6.26 17.45
CA PHE A 94 0.60 7.41 17.07
C PHE A 94 0.90 7.38 15.56
N GLU A 95 0.50 8.45 14.85
CA GLU A 95 0.78 8.62 13.43
C GLU A 95 2.09 9.40 13.22
N ILE A 96 3.04 8.81 12.52
CA ILE A 96 4.23 9.50 12.03
C ILE A 96 3.78 10.42 10.89
N THR A 97 3.92 11.73 11.09
CA THR A 97 3.46 12.74 10.15
C THR A 97 4.62 13.60 9.65
N PRO A 98 4.98 13.52 8.37
CA PRO A 98 5.95 14.43 7.75
C PRO A 98 5.47 15.89 7.82
N VAL A 99 6.42 16.82 8.02
CA VAL A 99 6.15 18.27 7.92
C VAL A 99 5.61 18.62 6.53
N ASN A 100 6.15 17.95 5.50
CA ASN A 100 5.68 18.03 4.13
C ASN A 100 5.11 16.67 3.71
N PRO A 101 3.78 16.42 3.86
CA PRO A 101 3.15 15.16 3.47
C PRO A 101 3.31 14.87 1.98
N TYR A 102 3.36 13.58 1.64
CA TYR A 102 3.41 13.17 0.24
C TYR A 102 2.04 13.31 -0.42
N THR A 103 2.00 13.99 -1.55
CA THR A 103 0.83 14.06 -2.43
C THR A 103 0.75 12.83 -3.33
N SER A 104 -0.36 12.66 -4.05
CA SER A 104 -0.48 11.59 -5.06
C SER A 104 0.59 11.70 -6.16
N ASP A 105 0.95 12.93 -6.54
CA ASP A 105 2.00 13.17 -7.55
C ASP A 105 3.39 12.84 -7.00
N ASP A 106 3.64 13.13 -5.72
CA ASP A 106 4.87 12.76 -5.04
C ASP A 106 5.07 11.25 -4.96
N LEU A 107 3.97 10.50 -4.81
CA LEU A 107 3.96 9.04 -4.70
C LEU A 107 3.97 8.32 -6.05
N ASN A 108 3.96 9.03 -7.18
CA ASN A 108 3.97 8.42 -8.51
C ASN A 108 5.35 7.84 -8.85
N TRP A 109 5.60 6.62 -8.39
CA TRP A 109 6.86 5.88 -8.59
C TRP A 109 7.18 5.56 -10.05
N THR A 110 6.21 5.67 -10.98
CA THR A 110 6.44 5.51 -12.43
C THR A 110 7.00 6.78 -13.08
N ASN A 111 6.92 7.91 -12.38
CA ASN A 111 7.49 9.18 -12.82
C ASN A 111 8.84 9.41 -12.15
N ASN A 112 9.93 9.35 -12.92
CA ASN A 112 11.29 9.59 -12.43
C ASN A 112 11.51 10.98 -11.81
N ASN A 113 10.61 11.93 -12.06
CA ASN A 113 10.66 13.28 -11.51
C ASN A 113 9.81 13.46 -10.25
N SER A 114 9.05 12.45 -9.84
CA SER A 114 8.31 12.50 -8.58
C SER A 114 9.24 12.57 -7.38
N ARG A 115 8.73 13.03 -6.25
CA ARG A 115 9.50 13.14 -5.01
C ARG A 115 10.02 11.77 -4.58
N VAL A 116 9.15 10.76 -4.49
CA VAL A 116 9.53 9.43 -4.04
C VAL A 116 10.55 8.75 -4.95
N SER A 117 10.50 9.00 -6.29
CA SER A 117 11.50 8.46 -7.22
C SER A 117 12.85 9.14 -7.09
N LYS A 118 12.87 10.44 -6.83
CA LYS A 118 14.12 11.17 -6.55
C LYS A 118 14.77 10.72 -5.25
N GLU A 119 13.99 10.59 -4.19
CA GLU A 119 14.42 10.07 -2.90
C GLU A 119 14.89 8.62 -2.99
N HIS A 120 14.29 7.81 -3.86
CA HIS A 120 14.78 6.46 -4.12
C HIS A 120 16.17 6.46 -4.75
N ASN A 121 16.42 7.33 -5.71
CA ASN A 121 17.67 7.41 -6.45
C ASN A 121 18.79 8.14 -5.69
N ASP A 122 18.47 8.97 -4.72
CA ASP A 122 19.38 9.73 -3.90
C ASP A 122 19.01 9.64 -2.42
N GLU A 123 19.75 8.83 -1.68
CA GLU A 123 19.53 8.58 -0.26
C GLU A 123 19.64 9.84 0.61
N SER A 124 20.42 10.82 0.17
CA SER A 124 20.55 12.09 0.90
C SER A 124 19.25 12.89 0.98
N LEU A 125 18.28 12.58 0.10
CA LEU A 125 16.96 13.21 0.06
C LEU A 125 15.93 12.50 0.96
N ARG A 126 16.26 11.34 1.55
CA ARG A 126 15.35 10.53 2.38
C ARG A 126 15.19 11.05 3.80
N ASN A 127 15.95 12.05 4.21
CA ASN A 127 15.82 12.65 5.54
C ASN A 127 14.52 13.46 5.62
N VAL A 128 13.42 12.79 5.99
CA VAL A 128 12.09 13.37 6.05
C VAL A 128 11.85 14.00 7.42
N GLU A 129 11.69 15.32 7.45
CA GLU A 129 11.36 16.05 8.67
C GLU A 129 9.95 15.68 9.17
N LEU A 130 9.85 15.37 10.46
CA LEU A 130 8.59 14.97 11.10
C LEU A 130 8.03 16.10 11.97
N THR A 131 6.71 16.20 12.04
CA THR A 131 6.01 17.17 12.91
C THR A 131 6.21 16.86 14.38
N LYS A 132 6.36 15.60 14.72
CA LYS A 132 6.62 15.09 16.07
C LYS A 132 7.36 13.76 15.97
N VAL A 133 8.45 13.63 16.70
CA VAL A 133 9.31 12.43 16.66
C VAL A 133 9.06 11.47 17.82
N THR A 134 8.44 11.92 18.90
CA THR A 134 8.22 11.10 20.10
C THR A 134 6.77 11.21 20.54
N PRO A 135 6.06 10.09 20.72
CA PRO A 135 4.72 10.09 21.32
C PRO A 135 4.73 10.64 22.73
N ASP A 136 3.59 11.18 23.18
CA ASP A 136 3.44 11.55 24.58
C ASP A 136 3.46 10.29 25.44
N ASN A 137 3.99 10.42 26.66
CA ASN A 137 4.09 9.31 27.61
C ASN A 137 4.84 8.09 27.09
N TRP A 138 5.84 8.28 26.21
CA TRP A 138 6.63 7.22 25.60
C TRP A 138 7.08 6.15 26.62
N ASP A 139 7.59 6.59 27.77
CA ASP A 139 8.12 5.70 28.83
C ASP A 139 7.03 4.85 29.52
N SER A 140 5.74 5.09 29.22
CA SER A 140 4.64 4.30 29.78
C SER A 140 4.28 3.06 29.00
N TYR A 141 4.89 2.86 27.81
CA TYR A 141 4.59 1.73 26.94
C TYR A 141 5.61 0.60 27.11
N ASP A 142 5.08 -0.62 27.24
CA ASP A 142 5.88 -1.86 27.34
C ASP A 142 6.04 -2.54 25.97
N THR A 143 5.12 -2.27 25.05
CA THR A 143 5.09 -2.87 23.73
C THR A 143 4.82 -1.79 22.67
N VAL A 144 5.60 -1.83 21.60
CA VAL A 144 5.42 -0.94 20.44
C VAL A 144 5.27 -1.80 19.19
N LEU A 145 4.15 -1.61 18.48
CA LEU A 145 3.90 -2.18 17.17
C LEU A 145 4.15 -1.09 16.12
N ILE A 146 4.93 -1.40 15.08
CA ILE A 146 5.27 -0.42 14.06
C ILE A 146 4.69 -0.85 12.72
N GLY A 147 3.88 0.03 12.10
CA GLY A 147 3.25 -0.18 10.79
C GLY A 147 3.75 0.83 9.76
N TYR A 148 4.18 0.37 8.58
CA TYR A 148 4.64 1.25 7.50
C TYR A 148 4.47 0.61 6.12
N PRO A 149 4.37 1.42 5.05
CA PRO A 149 4.45 0.92 3.68
C PRO A 149 5.87 0.46 3.34
N ILE A 150 5.96 -0.55 2.48
CA ILE A 150 7.24 -0.98 1.90
C ILE A 150 7.45 -0.24 0.58
N TRP A 151 8.55 0.53 0.49
CA TRP A 151 8.98 1.22 -0.71
C TRP A 151 10.28 0.61 -1.24
N TRP A 152 10.24 0.05 -2.47
CA TRP A 152 11.40 -0.64 -3.08
C TRP A 152 12.08 -1.68 -2.16
N GLY A 153 11.29 -2.39 -1.34
CA GLY A 153 11.78 -3.47 -0.48
C GLY A 153 12.30 -3.05 0.88
N ILE A 154 12.26 -1.76 1.22
CA ILE A 154 12.65 -1.21 2.53
C ILE A 154 11.48 -0.42 3.15
N ALA A 155 11.64 0.02 4.39
CA ALA A 155 10.65 0.89 5.04
C ALA A 155 10.49 2.21 4.27
N ALA A 156 9.27 2.77 4.27
CA ALA A 156 9.05 4.11 3.73
C ALA A 156 9.88 5.14 4.50
N TRP A 157 10.49 6.10 3.80
CA TRP A 157 11.48 7.03 4.34
C TRP A 157 11.10 7.71 5.67
N PRO A 158 9.82 8.09 5.93
CA PRO A 158 9.46 8.69 7.22
C PRO A 158 9.64 7.80 8.45
N VAL A 159 9.96 6.51 8.26
CA VAL A 159 10.14 5.53 9.36
C VAL A 159 11.60 5.11 9.51
N ASP A 160 12.44 5.47 8.54
CA ASP A 160 13.85 5.09 8.48
C ASP A 160 14.74 5.91 9.41
#